data_52235dd1e851082aa2d277985878d76e
#
_entry.id   52235dd1e851082aa2d277985878d76e
#
_cell.length_a   1.000
_cell.length_b   1.000
_cell.length_c   1.000
_cell.angle_alpha   90.00
_cell.angle_beta   90.00
_cell.angle_gamma   90.00
#
_symmetry.space_group_name_H-M   'P 1'
#
loop_
_entity.id
_entity.type
_entity.pdbx_description
1 polymer ?
#
loop_
_entity_poly.entity_id
_entity_poly.type
_entity_poly.pdbx_seq_one_letter_code
_entity_poly.pdbx_strand_id
1 'polypeptide(L)'
;MSEGVQIAVVGHTNAGKTSLLRTLTRQSGFGEVSDRPGTTRHVEGIDLRIAGRAALRFFDTPGLEDAVALQHFIARLPGAYANPVDRVRAFLAGPEAHAAYEQEAKVLRKVLEADAAIYVIDCRQDVLPKYRSELELLCACARPVMPVLNFIAGAPERAAAWRDVLTGFNLHIWMQFDAVAPFAGAERQLFQDLSVLLRARSSELQAVVAELERQAQARRAAAATLVARLLVHAAGLRQPVARAVLQTPAGREQAVARMRAALAERTHEAVQAILGVYGFRPDEADLALEPWTSGRWQDDLFHPETLQDAGRKLGTGAAVGAAVGFAADLALAGMSLGAATALGAAVGGVASQGWSQLPRKLRHKLQGVEELTLEDAVLLGLAGSLMRLVGALEQRGHAATKRLAIGAQDEGDAALRPVVQALAPARGFAPDAGGPVLAASLDARREALSERIAGMLLRAPVAAA
;
A
#
# COMPACT_ATOMS: atom_id res chain seq x y z
N MET A 1 22.12 11.97 26.11
CA MET A 1 21.32 11.45 24.99
C MET A 1 19.88 11.68 25.40
N SER A 2 19.13 12.56 24.70
CA SER A 2 17.71 12.75 25.01
C SER A 2 17.00 11.43 24.71
N GLU A 3 16.28 10.90 25.70
CA GLU A 3 15.32 9.82 25.43
C GLU A 3 14.33 10.33 24.38
N GLY A 4 14.02 9.49 23.38
CA GLY A 4 13.03 9.82 22.36
C GLY A 4 11.68 10.16 22.99
N VAL A 5 10.79 10.81 22.24
CA VAL A 5 9.44 11.16 22.71
C VAL A 5 8.69 9.88 23.12
N GLN A 6 8.12 9.87 24.32
CA GLN A 6 7.40 8.72 24.89
C GLN A 6 5.89 8.93 24.80
N ILE A 7 5.18 8.00 24.18
CA ILE A 7 3.73 8.06 23.96
C ILE A 7 3.05 6.82 24.54
N ALA A 8 2.13 7.00 25.49
CA ALA A 8 1.29 5.92 25.98
C ALA A 8 0.08 5.74 25.02
N VAL A 9 -0.17 4.52 24.56
CA VAL A 9 -1.36 4.21 23.74
C VAL A 9 -2.38 3.53 24.64
N VAL A 10 -3.46 4.21 24.89
CA VAL A 10 -4.49 3.85 25.87
C VAL A 10 -5.87 3.76 25.23
N GLY A 11 -6.81 3.12 25.89
CA GLY A 11 -8.19 2.97 25.44
C GLY A 11 -8.79 1.65 25.89
N HIS A 12 -10.06 1.46 25.62
CA HIS A 12 -10.80 0.27 26.02
C HIS A 12 -10.22 -1.00 25.39
N THR A 13 -10.54 -2.15 25.96
CA THR A 13 -10.21 -3.46 25.37
C THR A 13 -10.80 -3.56 23.96
N ASN A 14 -10.01 -4.08 23.01
CA ASN A 14 -10.37 -4.22 21.59
C ASN A 14 -10.61 -2.90 20.81
N ALA A 15 -10.21 -1.74 21.34
CA ALA A 15 -10.28 -0.47 20.62
C ALA A 15 -9.30 -0.40 19.42
N GLY A 16 -8.38 -1.36 19.28
CA GLY A 16 -7.42 -1.42 18.19
C GLY A 16 -6.07 -0.76 18.50
N LYS A 17 -5.67 -0.65 19.78
CA LYS A 17 -4.38 -0.08 20.21
C LYS A 17 -3.18 -0.75 19.54
N THR A 18 -3.07 -2.07 19.68
CA THR A 18 -1.99 -2.86 19.08
C THR A 18 -2.00 -2.79 17.55
N SER A 19 -3.19 -2.77 16.94
CA SER A 19 -3.35 -2.61 15.48
C SER A 19 -2.86 -1.23 15.01
N LEU A 20 -3.18 -0.17 15.75
CA LEU A 20 -2.67 1.19 15.49
C LEU A 20 -1.13 1.19 15.54
N LEU A 21 -0.54 0.59 16.57
CA LEU A 21 0.91 0.53 16.73
C LEU A 21 1.61 -0.25 15.61
N ARG A 22 1.05 -1.39 15.20
CA ARG A 22 1.57 -2.16 14.06
C ARG A 22 1.59 -1.33 12.78
N THR A 23 0.52 -0.57 12.54
CA THR A 23 0.42 0.29 11.36
C THR A 23 1.42 1.44 11.43
N LEU A 24 1.53 2.15 12.56
CA LEU A 24 2.45 3.28 12.72
C LEU A 24 3.93 2.86 12.67
N THR A 25 4.26 1.69 13.20
CA THR A 25 5.66 1.22 13.28
C THR A 25 6.03 0.27 12.13
N ARG A 26 5.06 -0.13 11.31
CA ARG A 26 5.20 -1.12 10.22
C ARG A 26 5.80 -2.44 10.70
N GLN A 27 5.46 -2.84 11.92
CA GLN A 27 5.91 -4.08 12.54
C GLN A 27 4.72 -5.02 12.78
N SER A 28 4.41 -5.85 11.78
CA SER A 28 3.29 -6.80 11.83
C SER A 28 3.41 -7.82 12.97
N GLY A 29 4.63 -8.14 13.38
CA GLY A 29 4.91 -9.09 14.46
C GLY A 29 4.81 -8.55 15.89
N PHE A 30 4.52 -7.24 16.09
CA PHE A 30 4.42 -6.66 17.43
C PHE A 30 3.09 -7.00 18.11
N GLY A 31 3.14 -7.45 19.36
CA GLY A 31 1.98 -7.75 20.19
C GLY A 31 1.08 -8.87 19.63
N GLU A 32 0.02 -9.19 20.33
CA GLU A 32 -1.03 -10.13 19.88
C GLU A 32 -2.28 -9.35 19.48
N VAL A 33 -2.76 -9.54 18.25
CA VAL A 33 -4.04 -9.00 17.78
C VAL A 33 -5.05 -10.13 17.70
N SER A 34 -6.09 -10.06 18.53
CA SER A 34 -7.14 -11.06 18.62
C SER A 34 -8.47 -10.37 18.93
N ASP A 35 -9.57 -10.97 18.47
CA ASP A 35 -10.92 -10.53 18.85
C ASP A 35 -11.29 -10.90 20.29
N ARG A 36 -10.41 -11.60 21.01
CA ARG A 36 -10.62 -11.96 22.43
C ARG A 36 -10.28 -10.79 23.33
N PRO A 37 -11.13 -10.44 24.31
CA PRO A 37 -10.86 -9.38 25.27
C PRO A 37 -9.63 -9.66 26.11
N GLY A 38 -8.87 -8.61 26.48
CA GLY A 38 -7.76 -8.69 27.43
C GLY A 38 -6.49 -9.40 26.92
N THR A 39 -6.21 -9.33 25.61
CA THR A 39 -4.99 -9.89 25.01
C THR A 39 -3.71 -9.22 25.53
N THR A 40 -3.67 -7.90 25.66
CA THR A 40 -2.53 -7.16 26.19
C THR A 40 -2.65 -7.06 27.72
N ARG A 41 -1.79 -7.77 28.47
CA ARG A 41 -1.77 -7.78 29.95
C ARG A 41 -0.61 -7.01 30.56
N HIS A 42 0.39 -6.70 29.76
CA HIS A 42 1.60 -5.97 30.16
C HIS A 42 1.79 -4.74 29.27
N VAL A 43 2.47 -3.74 29.83
CA VAL A 43 2.88 -2.57 29.03
C VAL A 43 4.08 -2.97 28.19
N GLU A 44 3.92 -2.93 26.86
CA GLU A 44 4.97 -3.28 25.90
C GLU A 44 5.44 -2.02 25.16
N GLY A 45 6.76 -1.86 25.03
CA GLY A 45 7.36 -0.72 24.34
C GLY A 45 7.76 -1.08 22.91
N ILE A 46 7.43 -0.21 21.94
CA ILE A 46 7.85 -0.33 20.56
C ILE A 46 8.47 0.99 20.07
N ASP A 47 9.65 0.90 19.45
CA ASP A 47 10.35 2.07 18.94
C ASP A 47 10.00 2.35 17.48
N LEU A 48 9.60 3.58 17.17
CA LEU A 48 9.66 4.11 15.81
C LEU A 48 11.08 4.62 15.56
N ARG A 49 11.81 3.93 14.68
CA ARG A 49 13.20 4.23 14.37
C ARG A 49 13.33 5.07 13.11
N ILE A 50 14.15 6.12 13.22
CA ILE A 50 14.50 7.01 12.12
C ILE A 50 16.02 7.02 11.98
N ALA A 51 16.53 6.70 10.79
CA ALA A 51 17.97 6.60 10.54
C ALA A 51 18.69 5.72 11.60
N GLY A 52 18.05 4.61 12.02
CA GLY A 52 18.60 3.68 13.00
C GLY A 52 18.48 4.12 14.47
N ARG A 53 17.98 5.32 14.75
CA ARG A 53 17.80 5.86 16.11
C ARG A 53 16.32 5.79 16.51
N ALA A 54 16.03 5.46 17.76
CA ALA A 54 14.68 5.55 18.30
C ALA A 54 14.29 7.04 18.41
N ALA A 55 13.36 7.46 17.54
CA ALA A 55 12.85 8.85 17.53
C ALA A 55 11.63 8.99 18.45
N LEU A 56 10.73 7.99 18.43
CA LEU A 56 9.63 7.88 19.37
C LEU A 56 9.60 6.48 19.97
N ARG A 57 9.07 6.40 21.17
CA ARG A 57 8.76 5.14 21.85
C ARG A 57 7.30 5.13 22.23
N PHE A 58 6.58 4.20 21.65
CA PHE A 58 5.19 3.93 21.99
C PHE A 58 5.12 2.84 23.06
N PHE A 59 4.12 2.94 23.91
CA PHE A 59 3.82 1.93 24.91
C PHE A 59 2.39 1.43 24.69
N ASP A 60 2.27 0.16 24.26
CA ASP A 60 0.97 -0.53 24.25
C ASP A 60 0.55 -0.84 25.68
N THR A 61 -0.66 -0.48 26.06
CA THR A 61 -1.15 -0.65 27.42
C THR A 61 -2.34 -1.61 27.47
N PRO A 62 -2.56 -2.27 28.59
CA PRO A 62 -3.82 -3.00 28.83
C PRO A 62 -5.04 -2.11 28.60
N GLY A 63 -6.20 -2.73 28.35
CA GLY A 63 -7.47 -2.00 28.29
C GLY A 63 -7.89 -1.50 29.67
N LEU A 64 -8.55 -0.33 29.70
CA LEU A 64 -9.24 0.14 30.90
C LEU A 64 -10.59 -0.58 30.98
N GLU A 65 -10.66 -1.65 31.79
CA GLU A 65 -11.86 -2.50 31.85
C GLU A 65 -12.88 -1.99 32.86
N ASP A 66 -12.42 -1.60 34.05
CA ASP A 66 -13.29 -1.11 35.15
C ASP A 66 -13.09 0.38 35.47
N ALA A 67 -13.08 1.21 34.40
CA ALA A 67 -12.87 2.65 34.53
C ALA A 67 -13.92 3.34 35.40
N VAL A 68 -15.17 2.84 35.42
CA VAL A 68 -16.26 3.45 36.19
C VAL A 68 -16.03 3.26 37.69
N ALA A 69 -15.76 2.02 38.12
CA ALA A 69 -15.51 1.75 39.54
C ALA A 69 -14.23 2.43 40.03
N LEU A 70 -13.18 2.41 39.23
CA LEU A 70 -11.93 3.10 39.56
C LEU A 70 -12.12 4.62 39.69
N GLN A 71 -12.84 5.25 38.77
CA GLN A 71 -13.13 6.69 38.81
C GLN A 71 -13.89 7.05 40.10
N HIS A 72 -14.90 6.26 40.48
CA HIS A 72 -15.62 6.43 41.73
C HIS A 72 -14.73 6.20 42.96
N PHE A 73 -13.85 5.22 42.92
CA PHE A 73 -12.90 4.93 43.99
C PHE A 73 -11.95 6.13 44.19
N ILE A 74 -11.30 6.60 43.13
CA ILE A 74 -10.38 7.73 43.18
C ILE A 74 -11.09 9.02 43.67
N ALA A 75 -12.34 9.24 43.23
CA ALA A 75 -13.11 10.40 43.67
C ALA A 75 -13.39 10.41 45.17
N ARG A 76 -13.48 9.24 45.82
CA ARG A 76 -13.75 9.08 47.25
C ARG A 76 -12.51 8.94 48.12
N LEU A 77 -11.30 8.96 47.54
CA LEU A 77 -10.07 8.88 48.34
C LEU A 77 -10.04 9.98 49.39
N PRO A 78 -9.81 9.62 50.69
CA PRO A 78 -9.71 10.60 51.75
C PRO A 78 -8.46 11.45 51.60
N GLY A 79 -8.57 12.74 51.86
CA GLY A 79 -7.46 13.69 51.79
C GLY A 79 -7.82 15.00 51.10
N ALA A 80 -7.05 16.05 51.37
CA ALA A 80 -7.12 17.30 50.63
C ALA A 80 -6.08 17.26 49.50
N TYR A 81 -6.56 17.22 48.27
CA TYR A 81 -5.73 17.21 47.06
C TYR A 81 -5.82 18.57 46.36
N ALA A 82 -4.66 19.15 46.02
CA ALA A 82 -4.61 20.45 45.37
C ALA A 82 -5.13 20.39 43.91
N ASN A 83 -4.96 19.25 43.28
CA ASN A 83 -5.37 19.03 41.89
C ASN A 83 -5.70 17.55 41.61
N PRO A 84 -6.38 17.21 40.50
CA PRO A 84 -6.74 15.84 40.15
C PRO A 84 -5.56 14.87 40.05
N VAL A 85 -4.40 15.33 39.58
CA VAL A 85 -3.24 14.44 39.41
C VAL A 85 -2.67 13.96 40.75
N ASP A 86 -2.74 14.77 41.80
CA ASP A 86 -2.28 14.35 43.14
C ASP A 86 -3.17 13.24 43.68
N ARG A 87 -4.46 13.26 43.39
CA ARG A 87 -5.39 12.19 43.76
C ARG A 87 -5.09 10.89 43.02
N VAL A 88 -4.78 10.97 41.71
CA VAL A 88 -4.33 9.82 40.93
C VAL A 88 -3.01 9.26 41.49
N ARG A 89 -2.05 10.10 41.85
CA ARG A 89 -0.81 9.66 42.49
C ARG A 89 -1.03 8.98 43.85
N ALA A 90 -1.93 9.51 44.66
CA ALA A 90 -2.31 8.91 45.92
C ALA A 90 -2.94 7.52 45.74
N PHE A 91 -3.82 7.34 44.75
CA PHE A 91 -4.32 6.02 44.35
C PHE A 91 -3.16 5.07 43.99
N LEU A 92 -2.25 5.50 43.11
CA LEU A 92 -1.15 4.67 42.64
C LEU A 92 -0.18 4.24 43.75
N ALA A 93 -0.11 4.98 44.85
CA ALA A 93 0.66 4.65 46.04
C ALA A 93 -0.11 3.72 47.01
N GLY A 94 -1.42 3.56 46.83
CA GLY A 94 -2.28 2.75 47.68
C GLY A 94 -2.27 1.27 47.33
N PRO A 95 -2.78 0.41 48.25
CA PRO A 95 -2.80 -1.05 48.05
C PRO A 95 -3.73 -1.48 46.90
N GLU A 96 -4.82 -0.77 46.62
CA GLU A 96 -5.79 -1.12 45.59
C GLU A 96 -5.17 -1.04 44.16
N ALA A 97 -4.14 -0.22 43.98
CA ALA A 97 -3.37 -0.12 42.75
C ALA A 97 -2.48 -1.36 42.47
N HIS A 98 -2.36 -2.23 43.44
CA HIS A 98 -1.61 -3.49 43.36
C HIS A 98 -2.51 -4.73 43.49
N ALA A 99 -3.83 -4.52 43.65
CA ALA A 99 -4.82 -5.58 43.85
C ALA A 99 -6.00 -5.42 42.90
N ALA A 100 -7.08 -4.76 43.35
CA ALA A 100 -8.35 -4.70 42.62
C ALA A 100 -8.22 -3.96 41.28
N TYR A 101 -7.33 -2.95 41.16
CA TYR A 101 -7.18 -2.09 39.96
C TYR A 101 -5.74 -2.18 39.39
N GLU A 102 -5.09 -3.34 39.46
CA GLU A 102 -3.71 -3.49 39.03
C GLU A 102 -3.51 -3.13 37.54
N GLN A 103 -4.45 -3.53 36.65
CA GLN A 103 -4.33 -3.28 35.22
C GLN A 103 -4.49 -1.80 34.91
N GLU A 104 -5.50 -1.16 35.47
CA GLU A 104 -5.76 0.28 35.32
C GLU A 104 -4.62 1.11 35.92
N ALA A 105 -4.05 0.68 37.07
CA ALA A 105 -2.89 1.32 37.67
C ALA A 105 -1.66 1.27 36.75
N LYS A 106 -1.41 0.17 36.03
CA LYS A 106 -0.34 0.09 35.03
C LYS A 106 -0.53 1.13 33.94
N VAL A 107 -1.78 1.29 33.44
CA VAL A 107 -2.11 2.29 32.42
C VAL A 107 -1.84 3.70 32.94
N LEU A 108 -2.40 4.05 34.12
CA LEU A 108 -2.25 5.41 34.68
C LEU A 108 -0.79 5.75 35.04
N ARG A 109 0.00 4.78 35.56
CA ARG A 109 1.46 4.97 35.76
C ARG A 109 2.13 5.31 34.44
N LYS A 110 1.85 4.55 33.37
CA LYS A 110 2.47 4.77 32.08
C LYS A 110 2.06 6.10 31.48
N VAL A 111 0.81 6.54 31.62
CA VAL A 111 0.35 7.87 31.19
C VAL A 111 1.10 8.97 31.93
N LEU A 112 1.29 8.85 33.24
CA LEU A 112 2.04 9.85 34.04
C LEU A 112 3.53 9.93 33.67
N GLU A 113 4.14 8.82 33.24
CA GLU A 113 5.54 8.75 32.82
C GLU A 113 5.74 9.29 31.39
N ALA A 114 4.75 9.12 30.51
CA ALA A 114 4.86 9.49 29.10
C ALA A 114 4.77 11.01 28.89
N ASP A 115 5.26 11.48 27.73
CA ASP A 115 5.11 12.86 27.28
C ASP A 115 3.67 13.19 26.89
N ALA A 116 2.94 12.22 26.30
CA ALA A 116 1.52 12.31 25.95
C ALA A 116 0.86 10.93 25.94
N ALA A 117 -0.48 10.92 25.89
CA ALA A 117 -1.27 9.73 25.65
C ALA A 117 -2.04 9.84 24.33
N ILE A 118 -2.07 8.77 23.55
CA ILE A 118 -3.02 8.57 22.44
C ILE A 118 -4.17 7.74 23.00
N TYR A 119 -5.37 8.31 22.99
CA TYR A 119 -6.59 7.60 23.41
C TYR A 119 -7.33 7.03 22.20
N VAL A 120 -7.24 5.72 22.00
CA VAL A 120 -7.84 5.01 20.86
C VAL A 120 -9.30 4.69 21.16
N ILE A 121 -10.19 5.19 20.32
CA ILE A 121 -11.64 5.07 20.43
C ILE A 121 -12.17 4.16 19.32
N ASP A 122 -12.92 3.11 19.70
CA ASP A 122 -13.64 2.27 18.75
C ASP A 122 -14.98 2.93 18.38
N CYS A 123 -15.04 3.56 17.20
CA CYS A 123 -16.25 4.22 16.70
C CYS A 123 -17.40 3.27 16.34
N ARG A 124 -17.19 1.95 16.36
CA ARG A 124 -18.29 0.98 16.22
C ARG A 124 -19.15 0.92 17.49
N GLN A 125 -18.62 1.39 18.62
CA GLN A 125 -19.30 1.45 19.91
C GLN A 125 -20.00 2.80 20.10
N ASP A 126 -21.16 2.78 20.75
CA ASP A 126 -21.83 3.99 21.21
C ASP A 126 -21.06 4.65 22.36
N VAL A 127 -21.31 5.93 22.60
CA VAL A 127 -20.71 6.65 23.73
C VAL A 127 -21.35 6.17 25.04
N LEU A 128 -20.73 5.21 25.70
CA LEU A 128 -21.18 4.65 26.96
C LEU A 128 -20.54 5.37 28.16
N PRO A 129 -21.16 5.30 29.37
CA PRO A 129 -20.63 5.91 30.60
C PRO A 129 -19.17 5.50 30.90
N LYS A 130 -18.81 4.25 30.62
CA LYS A 130 -17.43 3.75 30.83
C LYS A 130 -16.37 4.57 30.10
N TYR A 131 -16.66 5.01 28.86
CA TYR A 131 -15.72 5.82 28.07
C TYR A 131 -15.56 7.22 28.61
N ARG A 132 -16.63 7.79 29.21
CA ARG A 132 -16.56 9.08 29.90
C ARG A 132 -15.66 8.96 31.14
N SER A 133 -15.78 7.88 31.90
CA SER A 133 -14.92 7.60 33.06
C SER A 133 -13.47 7.38 32.64
N GLU A 134 -13.20 6.69 31.51
CA GLU A 134 -11.85 6.59 30.94
C GLU A 134 -11.27 7.98 30.64
N LEU A 135 -12.03 8.86 29.98
CA LEU A 135 -11.59 10.22 29.66
C LEU A 135 -11.34 11.04 30.92
N GLU A 136 -12.20 10.95 31.95
CA GLU A 136 -11.99 11.63 33.24
C GLU A 136 -10.70 11.19 33.91
N LEU A 137 -10.41 9.89 33.94
CA LEU A 137 -9.18 9.34 34.48
C LEU A 137 -7.93 9.81 33.72
N LEU A 138 -7.99 9.80 32.39
CA LEU A 138 -6.88 10.25 31.54
C LEU A 138 -6.62 11.74 31.68
N CYS A 139 -7.67 12.58 31.67
CA CYS A 139 -7.56 14.02 31.89
C CYS A 139 -7.05 14.34 33.31
N ALA A 140 -7.41 13.53 34.32
CA ALA A 140 -6.91 13.69 35.68
C ALA A 140 -5.39 13.43 35.81
N CYS A 141 -4.77 12.74 34.84
CA CYS A 141 -3.31 12.57 34.82
C CYS A 141 -2.54 13.85 34.45
N ALA A 142 -3.21 14.91 34.01
CA ALA A 142 -2.62 16.17 33.59
C ALA A 142 -1.50 16.02 32.54
N ARG A 143 -1.67 15.07 31.63
CA ARG A 143 -0.82 14.88 30.45
C ARG A 143 -1.63 15.21 29.19
N PRO A 144 -0.98 15.72 28.14
CA PRO A 144 -1.66 15.88 26.85
C PRO A 144 -2.27 14.57 26.37
N VAL A 145 -3.55 14.61 25.98
CA VAL A 145 -4.29 13.45 25.45
C VAL A 145 -4.71 13.79 24.03
N MET A 146 -4.36 12.90 23.08
CA MET A 146 -4.81 12.98 21.70
C MET A 146 -5.78 11.83 21.40
N PRO A 147 -7.08 12.09 21.29
CA PRO A 147 -8.04 11.09 20.85
C PRO A 147 -7.83 10.69 19.40
N VAL A 148 -7.91 9.40 19.15
CA VAL A 148 -7.85 8.80 17.80
C VAL A 148 -9.12 7.99 17.58
N LEU A 149 -9.97 8.44 16.66
CA LEU A 149 -11.18 7.76 16.25
C LEU A 149 -10.85 6.66 15.27
N ASN A 150 -10.98 5.40 15.69
CA ASN A 150 -10.68 4.20 14.93
C ASN A 150 -11.96 3.53 14.40
N PHE A 151 -11.87 2.75 13.31
CA PHE A 151 -12.99 2.02 12.70
C PHE A 151 -14.15 2.88 12.23
N ILE A 152 -13.87 4.03 11.63
CA ILE A 152 -14.90 5.02 11.24
C ILE A 152 -15.67 4.59 9.99
N ALA A 153 -15.05 3.87 9.07
CA ALA A 153 -15.64 3.52 7.77
C ALA A 153 -17.03 2.86 7.86
N GLY A 154 -17.34 2.23 9.01
CA GLY A 154 -18.64 1.61 9.26
C GLY A 154 -19.63 2.42 10.11
N ALA A 155 -19.27 3.63 10.60
CA ALA A 155 -20.09 4.35 11.57
C ALA A 155 -19.84 5.89 11.61
N PRO A 156 -20.02 6.61 10.51
CA PRO A 156 -19.71 8.05 10.44
C PRO A 156 -20.57 8.89 11.42
N GLU A 157 -21.81 8.47 11.69
CA GLU A 157 -22.71 9.16 12.62
C GLU A 157 -22.22 9.13 14.06
N ARG A 158 -21.62 7.98 14.48
CA ARG A 158 -21.04 7.83 15.81
C ARG A 158 -19.79 8.68 16.00
N ALA A 159 -19.03 8.90 14.93
CA ALA A 159 -17.88 9.81 14.97
C ALA A 159 -18.31 11.25 15.34
N ALA A 160 -19.50 11.70 14.93
CA ALA A 160 -20.05 13.00 15.34
C ALA A 160 -20.36 13.02 16.85
N ALA A 161 -21.04 12.00 17.37
CA ALA A 161 -21.34 11.90 18.81
C ALA A 161 -20.04 11.85 19.67
N TRP A 162 -19.01 11.17 19.20
CA TRP A 162 -17.71 11.17 19.88
C TRP A 162 -17.07 12.55 19.90
N ARG A 163 -17.13 13.31 18.80
CA ARG A 163 -16.58 14.68 18.76
C ARG A 163 -17.23 15.60 19.79
N ASP A 164 -18.53 15.51 19.95
CA ASP A 164 -19.26 16.30 20.96
C ASP A 164 -18.79 15.96 22.37
N VAL A 165 -18.59 14.69 22.68
CA VAL A 165 -18.05 14.25 23.97
C VAL A 165 -16.64 14.76 24.19
N LEU A 166 -15.75 14.63 23.21
CA LEU A 166 -14.37 15.08 23.30
C LEU A 166 -14.28 16.59 23.51
N THR A 167 -15.15 17.36 22.84
CA THR A 167 -15.27 18.81 23.05
C THR A 167 -15.68 19.12 24.49
N GLY A 168 -16.58 18.35 25.09
CA GLY A 168 -16.95 18.49 26.50
C GLY A 168 -15.80 18.24 27.48
N PHE A 169 -14.78 17.50 27.10
CA PHE A 169 -13.53 17.28 27.84
C PHE A 169 -12.40 18.25 27.45
N ASN A 170 -12.67 19.28 26.65
CA ASN A 170 -11.68 20.21 26.10
C ASN A 170 -10.60 19.54 25.24
N LEU A 171 -10.89 18.37 24.65
CA LEU A 171 -9.99 17.64 23.77
C LEU A 171 -10.28 18.04 22.31
N HIS A 172 -9.75 19.20 21.88
CA HIS A 172 -10.04 19.79 20.57
C HIS A 172 -9.11 19.28 19.45
N ILE A 173 -7.96 18.69 19.81
CA ILE A 173 -7.06 18.04 18.86
C ILE A 173 -7.33 16.54 18.91
N TRP A 174 -7.98 16.05 17.89
CA TRP A 174 -8.32 14.65 17.68
C TRP A 174 -8.23 14.34 16.20
N MET A 175 -8.04 13.07 15.84
CA MET A 175 -7.99 12.67 14.44
C MET A 175 -8.77 11.39 14.16
N GLN A 176 -9.08 11.21 12.88
CA GLN A 176 -9.57 9.95 12.34
C GLN A 176 -8.38 9.13 11.86
N PHE A 177 -8.24 7.92 12.37
CA PHE A 177 -7.18 7.03 11.93
C PHE A 177 -7.71 5.60 11.96
N ASP A 178 -8.13 5.07 10.81
CA ASP A 178 -8.49 3.67 10.72
C ASP A 178 -7.20 2.84 10.68
N ALA A 179 -6.95 2.05 11.73
CA ALA A 179 -5.75 1.24 11.84
C ALA A 179 -5.68 0.11 10.79
N VAL A 180 -6.83 -0.25 10.21
CA VAL A 180 -6.92 -1.29 9.17
C VAL A 180 -6.74 -0.71 7.78
N ALA A 181 -7.29 0.48 7.53
CA ALA A 181 -7.25 1.17 6.25
C ALA A 181 -7.04 2.68 6.48
N PRO A 182 -5.82 3.11 6.86
CA PRO A 182 -5.55 4.52 7.06
C PRO A 182 -5.65 5.28 5.73
N PHE A 183 -6.18 6.51 5.77
CA PHE A 183 -6.15 7.36 4.59
C PHE A 183 -4.71 7.80 4.26
N ALA A 184 -4.45 8.11 3.00
CA ALA A 184 -3.12 8.54 2.57
C ALA A 184 -2.66 9.79 3.36
N GLY A 185 -1.54 9.68 4.07
CA GLY A 185 -1.01 10.75 4.92
C GLY A 185 -1.51 10.76 6.37
N ALA A 186 -2.33 9.77 6.79
CA ALA A 186 -2.82 9.68 8.17
C ALA A 186 -1.68 9.64 9.20
N GLU A 187 -0.62 8.89 8.94
CA GLU A 187 0.57 8.84 9.82
C GLU A 187 1.19 10.24 9.97
N ARG A 188 1.35 10.95 8.87
CA ARG A 188 1.89 12.32 8.88
C ARG A 188 1.02 13.26 9.71
N GLN A 189 -0.29 13.24 9.49
CA GLN A 189 -1.22 14.08 10.23
C GLN A 189 -1.15 13.78 11.74
N LEU A 190 -1.11 12.51 12.14
CA LEU A 190 -0.99 12.10 13.54
C LEU A 190 0.23 12.74 14.21
N PHE A 191 1.40 12.70 13.57
CA PHE A 191 2.61 13.30 14.14
C PHE A 191 2.62 14.82 14.07
N GLN A 192 1.96 15.43 13.06
CA GLN A 192 1.74 16.87 13.01
C GLN A 192 0.87 17.33 14.17
N ASP A 193 -0.25 16.66 14.44
CA ASP A 193 -1.16 16.97 15.54
C ASP A 193 -0.47 16.77 16.91
N LEU A 194 0.31 15.68 17.05
CA LEU A 194 1.16 15.49 18.24
C LEU A 194 2.18 16.62 18.41
N SER A 195 2.75 17.16 17.33
CA SER A 195 3.70 18.27 17.41
C SER A 195 3.06 19.58 17.90
N VAL A 196 1.76 19.76 17.67
CA VAL A 196 0.99 20.88 18.22
C VAL A 196 0.74 20.68 19.71
N LEU A 197 0.37 19.47 20.14
CA LEU A 197 0.16 19.13 21.55
C LEU A 197 1.44 19.18 22.37
N LEU A 198 2.56 18.72 21.82
CA LEU A 198 3.86 18.62 22.47
C LEU A 198 4.83 19.70 21.96
N ARG A 199 4.51 20.99 22.18
CA ARG A 199 5.31 22.13 21.68
C ARG A 199 6.80 22.04 22.07
N ALA A 200 7.10 21.57 23.27
CA ALA A 200 8.48 21.40 23.73
C ALA A 200 9.27 20.35 22.95
N ARG A 201 8.57 19.40 22.29
CA ARG A 201 9.16 18.31 21.48
C ARG A 201 8.82 18.46 19.99
N SER A 202 8.28 19.61 19.57
CA SER A 202 7.77 19.84 18.22
C SER A 202 8.85 19.63 17.16
N SER A 203 10.09 20.06 17.39
CA SER A 203 11.19 19.88 16.43
C SER A 203 11.53 18.39 16.18
N GLU A 204 11.45 17.56 17.22
CA GLU A 204 11.70 16.12 17.11
C GLU A 204 10.57 15.45 16.31
N LEU A 205 9.31 15.81 16.58
CA LEU A 205 8.14 15.29 15.85
C LEU A 205 8.11 15.74 14.40
N GLN A 206 8.50 16.99 14.10
CA GLN A 206 8.64 17.47 12.73
C GLN A 206 9.73 16.73 11.95
N ALA A 207 10.86 16.41 12.61
CA ALA A 207 11.89 15.56 11.99
C ALA A 207 11.38 14.17 11.66
N VAL A 208 10.51 13.62 12.52
CA VAL A 208 9.81 12.34 12.23
C VAL A 208 8.91 12.46 11.00
N VAL A 209 8.10 13.52 10.92
CA VAL A 209 7.22 13.78 9.76
C VAL A 209 8.03 13.84 8.47
N ALA A 210 9.09 14.65 8.45
CA ALA A 210 9.94 14.81 7.26
C ALA A 210 10.58 13.48 6.83
N GLU A 211 10.99 12.65 7.79
CA GLU A 211 11.56 11.34 7.50
C GLU A 211 10.52 10.36 6.94
N LEU A 212 9.33 10.31 7.54
CA LEU A 212 8.24 9.45 7.04
C LEU A 212 7.83 9.84 5.63
N GLU A 213 7.78 11.13 5.31
CA GLU A 213 7.53 11.63 3.96
C GLU A 213 8.62 11.18 2.98
N ARG A 214 9.89 11.33 3.38
CA ARG A 214 11.03 10.89 2.56
C ARG A 214 10.98 9.39 2.29
N GLN A 215 10.69 8.57 3.32
CA GLN A 215 10.54 7.13 3.17
C GLN A 215 9.34 6.74 2.29
N ALA A 216 8.21 7.43 2.43
CA ALA A 216 7.05 7.21 1.58
C ALA A 216 7.36 7.51 0.10
N GLN A 217 8.04 8.64 -0.16
CA GLN A 217 8.48 9.00 -1.51
C GLN A 217 9.47 7.97 -2.08
N ALA A 218 10.43 7.52 -1.26
CA ALA A 218 11.40 6.51 -1.68
C ALA A 218 10.73 5.17 -2.03
N ARG A 219 9.76 4.70 -1.20
CA ARG A 219 8.99 3.48 -1.50
C ARG A 219 8.20 3.62 -2.79
N ARG A 220 7.52 4.75 -2.98
CA ARG A 220 6.75 5.02 -4.19
C ARG A 220 7.64 5.05 -5.43
N ALA A 221 8.81 5.70 -5.33
CA ALA A 221 9.80 5.72 -6.41
C ALA A 221 10.33 4.32 -6.74
N ALA A 222 10.65 3.51 -5.73
CA ALA A 222 11.09 2.14 -5.92
C ALA A 222 10.00 1.27 -6.58
N ALA A 223 8.75 1.36 -6.13
CA ALA A 223 7.62 0.65 -6.74
C ALA A 223 7.39 1.08 -8.19
N ALA A 224 7.42 2.39 -8.48
CA ALA A 224 7.30 2.91 -9.86
C ALA A 224 8.43 2.40 -10.76
N THR A 225 9.65 2.28 -10.24
CA THR A 225 10.78 1.69 -10.97
C THR A 225 10.56 0.21 -11.29
N LEU A 226 10.04 -0.57 -10.34
CA LEU A 226 9.70 -1.99 -10.56
C LEU A 226 8.61 -2.14 -11.63
N VAL A 227 7.55 -1.34 -11.54
CA VAL A 227 6.48 -1.31 -12.56
C VAL A 227 7.05 -0.92 -13.93
N ALA A 228 7.88 0.13 -14.00
CA ALA A 228 8.49 0.58 -15.24
C ALA A 228 9.37 -0.49 -15.89
N ARG A 229 10.21 -1.19 -15.12
CA ARG A 229 11.04 -2.29 -15.60
C ARG A 229 10.20 -3.43 -16.18
N LEU A 230 9.13 -3.81 -15.49
CA LEU A 230 8.20 -4.81 -15.99
C LEU A 230 7.53 -4.36 -17.30
N LEU A 231 7.04 -3.11 -17.39
CA LEU A 231 6.42 -2.58 -18.59
C LEU A 231 7.39 -2.53 -19.79
N VAL A 232 8.64 -2.10 -19.56
CA VAL A 232 9.70 -2.11 -20.59
C VAL A 232 10.02 -3.53 -21.05
N HIS A 233 10.08 -4.48 -20.11
CA HIS A 233 10.22 -5.90 -20.44
C HIS A 233 9.04 -6.42 -21.25
N ALA A 234 7.81 -6.19 -20.79
CA ALA A 234 6.58 -6.65 -21.45
C ALA A 234 6.45 -6.07 -22.87
N ALA A 235 6.73 -4.77 -23.06
CA ALA A 235 6.74 -4.14 -24.36
C ALA A 235 7.81 -4.71 -25.33
N GLY A 236 8.93 -5.17 -24.79
CA GLY A 236 10.01 -5.82 -25.51
C GLY A 236 9.83 -7.34 -25.70
N LEU A 237 8.82 -7.94 -25.03
CA LEU A 237 8.59 -9.38 -25.07
C LEU A 237 8.19 -9.83 -26.48
N ARG A 238 8.90 -10.85 -27.01
CA ARG A 238 8.67 -11.37 -28.36
C ARG A 238 8.83 -12.87 -28.34
N GLN A 239 7.87 -13.53 -28.99
CA GLN A 239 7.89 -14.98 -29.17
C GLN A 239 7.94 -15.32 -30.66
N PRO A 240 9.05 -15.86 -31.16
CA PRO A 240 9.10 -16.35 -32.52
C PRO A 240 8.25 -17.63 -32.63
N VAL A 241 7.34 -17.68 -33.60
CA VAL A 241 6.42 -18.80 -33.85
C VAL A 241 6.47 -19.12 -35.33
N ALA A 242 6.64 -20.39 -35.67
CA ALA A 242 6.59 -20.82 -37.07
C ALA A 242 5.19 -20.56 -37.63
N ARG A 243 5.11 -20.02 -38.87
CA ARG A 243 3.86 -19.71 -39.54
C ARG A 243 2.91 -20.92 -39.61
N ALA A 244 3.45 -22.11 -39.86
CA ALA A 244 2.69 -23.33 -39.89
C ALA A 244 1.95 -23.62 -38.56
N VAL A 245 2.52 -23.29 -37.44
CA VAL A 245 1.90 -23.40 -36.10
C VAL A 245 0.73 -22.43 -35.97
N LEU A 246 0.88 -21.22 -36.46
CA LEU A 246 -0.17 -20.18 -36.40
C LEU A 246 -1.34 -20.46 -37.35
N GLN A 247 -1.16 -21.32 -38.32
CA GLN A 247 -2.28 -21.74 -39.22
C GLN A 247 -3.30 -22.67 -38.54
N THR A 248 -2.91 -23.31 -37.44
CA THR A 248 -3.81 -24.20 -36.69
C THR A 248 -4.38 -23.50 -35.46
N PRO A 249 -5.69 -23.69 -35.11
CA PRO A 249 -6.29 -23.15 -33.91
C PRO A 249 -5.50 -23.54 -32.64
N ALA A 250 -5.19 -24.81 -32.48
CA ALA A 250 -4.44 -25.34 -31.35
C ALA A 250 -3.04 -24.75 -31.24
N GLY A 251 -2.36 -24.55 -32.38
CA GLY A 251 -1.02 -23.91 -32.39
C GLY A 251 -1.06 -22.45 -31.99
N ARG A 252 -2.07 -21.71 -32.42
CA ARG A 252 -2.30 -20.32 -31.98
C ARG A 252 -2.54 -20.26 -30.48
N GLU A 253 -3.46 -21.07 -29.97
CA GLU A 253 -3.80 -21.15 -28.55
C GLU A 253 -2.56 -21.49 -27.70
N GLN A 254 -1.76 -22.46 -28.13
CA GLN A 254 -0.51 -22.83 -27.45
C GLN A 254 0.51 -21.68 -27.47
N ALA A 255 0.63 -20.92 -28.57
CA ALA A 255 1.54 -19.79 -28.64
C ALA A 255 1.09 -18.65 -27.70
N VAL A 256 -0.20 -18.34 -27.68
CA VAL A 256 -0.80 -17.38 -26.76
C VAL A 256 -0.59 -17.80 -25.30
N ALA A 257 -0.85 -19.06 -24.97
CA ALA A 257 -0.67 -19.58 -23.61
C ALA A 257 0.78 -19.45 -23.13
N ARG A 258 1.77 -19.75 -23.99
CA ARG A 258 3.19 -19.56 -23.66
C ARG A 258 3.55 -18.09 -23.42
N MET A 259 3.03 -17.16 -24.22
CA MET A 259 3.27 -15.73 -24.05
C MET A 259 2.65 -15.23 -22.75
N ARG A 260 1.41 -15.66 -22.44
CA ARG A 260 0.75 -15.36 -21.17
C ARG A 260 1.53 -15.87 -19.97
N ALA A 261 2.00 -17.10 -20.02
CA ALA A 261 2.79 -17.71 -18.95
C ALA A 261 4.10 -16.93 -18.71
N ALA A 262 4.80 -16.53 -19.78
CA ALA A 262 6.03 -15.72 -19.67
C ALA A 262 5.76 -14.34 -19.03
N LEU A 263 4.68 -13.67 -19.41
CA LEU A 263 4.27 -12.40 -18.79
C LEU A 263 3.89 -12.59 -17.33
N ALA A 264 3.16 -13.67 -17.02
CA ALA A 264 2.69 -13.98 -15.68
C ALA A 264 3.84 -14.19 -14.69
N GLU A 265 4.84 -14.98 -15.08
CA GLU A 265 6.03 -15.21 -14.25
C GLU A 265 6.71 -13.88 -13.88
N ARG A 266 6.93 -13.01 -14.87
CA ARG A 266 7.57 -11.72 -14.65
C ARG A 266 6.73 -10.75 -13.83
N THR A 267 5.42 -10.77 -14.02
CA THR A 267 4.49 -9.97 -13.22
C THR A 267 4.48 -10.44 -11.78
N HIS A 268 4.49 -11.75 -11.56
CA HIS A 268 4.58 -12.29 -10.20
C HIS A 268 5.87 -11.84 -9.49
N GLU A 269 7.02 -11.95 -10.14
CA GLU A 269 8.30 -11.43 -9.58
C GLU A 269 8.19 -9.95 -9.21
N ALA A 270 7.63 -9.12 -10.09
CA ALA A 270 7.49 -7.68 -9.84
C ALA A 270 6.53 -7.39 -8.69
N VAL A 271 5.39 -8.10 -8.60
CA VAL A 271 4.43 -7.97 -7.50
C VAL A 271 5.08 -8.34 -6.16
N GLN A 272 5.81 -9.45 -6.09
CA GLN A 272 6.52 -9.84 -4.87
C GLN A 272 7.56 -8.81 -4.44
N ALA A 273 8.30 -8.23 -5.39
CA ALA A 273 9.25 -7.17 -5.11
C ALA A 273 8.56 -5.88 -4.62
N ILE A 274 7.42 -5.50 -5.22
CA ILE A 274 6.60 -4.36 -4.77
C ILE A 274 6.10 -4.58 -3.34
N LEU A 275 5.59 -5.77 -3.01
CA LEU A 275 5.19 -6.14 -1.65
C LEU A 275 6.34 -5.97 -0.66
N GLY A 276 7.54 -6.45 -1.02
CA GLY A 276 8.74 -6.28 -0.22
C GLY A 276 9.11 -4.81 0.03
N VAL A 277 8.94 -3.92 -0.97
CA VAL A 277 9.16 -2.47 -0.82
C VAL A 277 8.22 -1.86 0.24
N TYR A 278 6.98 -2.35 0.34
CA TYR A 278 6.00 -1.89 1.33
C TYR A 278 6.06 -2.67 2.65
N GLY A 279 6.97 -3.65 2.80
CA GLY A 279 7.17 -4.42 4.03
C GLY A 279 6.14 -5.51 4.28
N PHE A 280 5.37 -5.91 3.27
CA PHE A 280 4.45 -7.05 3.35
C PHE A 280 5.20 -8.36 3.08
N ARG A 281 4.90 -9.39 3.87
CA ARG A 281 5.43 -10.73 3.63
C ARG A 281 4.61 -11.45 2.55
N PRO A 282 5.21 -12.41 1.80
CA PRO A 282 4.48 -13.17 0.80
C PRO A 282 3.23 -13.89 1.34
N ASP A 283 3.32 -14.45 2.55
CA ASP A 283 2.23 -15.14 3.24
C ASP A 283 1.09 -14.18 3.69
N GLU A 284 1.42 -12.95 4.06
CA GLU A 284 0.43 -11.90 4.34
C GLU A 284 -0.24 -11.40 3.04
N ALA A 285 0.49 -11.48 1.93
CA ALA A 285 0.03 -11.09 0.61
C ALA A 285 -0.99 -12.08 0.03
N ASP A 286 -0.82 -13.38 0.26
CA ASP A 286 -1.67 -14.43 -0.31
C ASP A 286 -3.14 -14.29 0.11
N LEU A 287 -3.40 -13.90 1.35
CA LEU A 287 -4.76 -13.66 1.84
C LEU A 287 -5.39 -12.37 1.29
N ALA A 288 -4.57 -11.36 0.94
CA ALA A 288 -5.02 -10.03 0.61
C ALA A 288 -4.99 -9.74 -0.91
N LEU A 289 -4.19 -10.49 -1.67
CA LEU A 289 -3.91 -10.27 -3.07
C LEU A 289 -4.28 -11.48 -3.92
N GLU A 290 -5.29 -12.23 -3.51
CA GLU A 290 -5.74 -13.46 -4.20
C GLU A 290 -5.86 -13.32 -5.73
N PRO A 291 -6.31 -12.19 -6.32
CA PRO A 291 -6.29 -12.04 -7.77
C PRO A 291 -4.89 -12.12 -8.37
N TRP A 292 -3.88 -11.60 -7.66
CA TRP A 292 -2.48 -11.58 -8.12
C TRP A 292 -1.74 -12.89 -7.86
N THR A 293 -2.02 -13.54 -6.74
CA THR A 293 -1.37 -14.79 -6.34
C THR A 293 -2.04 -16.01 -6.99
N SER A 294 -3.37 -15.98 -7.19
CA SER A 294 -4.14 -17.06 -7.84
C SER A 294 -4.09 -17.05 -9.37
N GLY A 295 -3.48 -16.02 -9.98
CA GLY A 295 -3.41 -15.88 -11.44
C GLY A 295 -4.70 -15.39 -12.12
N ARG A 296 -5.79 -15.15 -11.40
CA ARG A 296 -7.05 -14.61 -11.98
C ARG A 296 -6.89 -13.27 -12.70
N TRP A 297 -5.94 -12.44 -12.27
CA TRP A 297 -5.63 -11.19 -12.95
C TRP A 297 -5.25 -11.38 -14.43
N GLN A 298 -4.70 -12.54 -14.79
CA GLN A 298 -4.35 -12.87 -16.18
C GLN A 298 -5.61 -13.03 -17.04
N ASP A 299 -6.62 -13.71 -16.50
CA ASP A 299 -7.89 -13.90 -17.20
C ASP A 299 -8.59 -12.56 -17.41
N ASP A 300 -8.58 -11.69 -16.38
CA ASP A 300 -9.13 -10.34 -16.46
C ASP A 300 -8.37 -9.45 -17.45
N LEU A 301 -7.02 -9.50 -17.44
CA LEU A 301 -6.17 -8.68 -18.31
C LEU A 301 -6.35 -9.06 -19.79
N PHE A 302 -6.55 -10.34 -20.09
CA PHE A 302 -6.72 -10.85 -21.46
C PHE A 302 -8.19 -11.06 -21.84
N HIS A 303 -9.14 -10.61 -21.01
CA HIS A 303 -10.55 -10.71 -21.34
C HIS A 303 -10.89 -9.78 -22.51
N PRO A 304 -11.69 -10.23 -23.50
CA PRO A 304 -12.00 -9.43 -24.68
C PRO A 304 -12.61 -8.05 -24.37
N GLU A 305 -13.46 -7.94 -23.37
CA GLU A 305 -14.08 -6.67 -22.96
C GLU A 305 -13.04 -5.71 -22.37
N THR A 306 -12.13 -6.20 -21.53
CA THR A 306 -11.03 -5.40 -20.95
C THR A 306 -10.10 -4.85 -22.02
N LEU A 307 -9.77 -5.69 -23.02
CA LEU A 307 -8.93 -5.28 -24.16
C LEU A 307 -9.63 -4.27 -25.06
N GLN A 308 -10.93 -4.41 -25.32
CA GLN A 308 -11.71 -3.47 -26.11
C GLN A 308 -11.79 -2.10 -25.40
N ASP A 309 -12.02 -2.10 -24.09
CA ASP A 309 -12.09 -0.88 -23.31
C ASP A 309 -10.73 -0.18 -23.25
N ALA A 310 -9.65 -0.91 -23.00
CA ALA A 310 -8.29 -0.38 -23.06
C ALA A 310 -7.96 0.18 -24.46
N GLY A 311 -8.39 -0.48 -25.54
CA GLY A 311 -8.24 0.00 -26.91
C GLY A 311 -8.98 1.32 -27.16
N ARG A 312 -10.21 1.47 -26.65
CA ARG A 312 -10.96 2.74 -26.71
C ARG A 312 -10.22 3.85 -25.94
N LYS A 313 -9.71 3.55 -24.78
CA LYS A 313 -8.94 4.49 -23.93
C LYS A 313 -7.64 4.94 -24.59
N LEU A 314 -6.99 4.10 -25.39
CA LEU A 314 -5.79 4.45 -26.15
C LEU A 314 -6.10 5.37 -27.36
N GLY A 315 -7.38 5.54 -27.72
CA GLY A 315 -7.76 6.33 -28.89
C GLY A 315 -7.42 5.64 -30.22
N THR A 316 -7.02 4.37 -30.19
CA THR A 316 -6.93 3.50 -31.36
C THR A 316 -8.36 3.06 -31.72
N GLY A 317 -9.22 4.06 -31.90
CA GLY A 317 -10.64 3.83 -32.17
C GLY A 317 -10.84 2.86 -33.32
N ALA A 318 -11.89 2.08 -33.26
CA ALA A 318 -12.35 1.05 -34.14
C ALA A 318 -12.30 1.32 -35.69
N ALA A 319 -11.74 2.44 -36.11
CA ALA A 319 -11.67 2.85 -37.52
C ALA A 319 -10.47 2.26 -38.29
N VAL A 320 -9.42 1.77 -37.63
CA VAL A 320 -8.24 1.23 -38.32
C VAL A 320 -8.19 -0.31 -38.25
N GLY A 321 -8.86 -0.94 -37.29
CA GLY A 321 -8.94 -2.40 -37.16
C GLY A 321 -10.15 -3.06 -37.87
N ALA A 322 -11.13 -2.28 -38.29
CA ALA A 322 -12.43 -2.82 -38.72
C ALA A 322 -12.45 -3.52 -40.08
N ALA A 323 -11.41 -3.41 -40.91
CA ALA A 323 -11.49 -3.97 -42.25
C ALA A 323 -10.72 -5.28 -42.49
N VAL A 324 -9.59 -5.54 -41.79
CA VAL A 324 -8.79 -6.76 -42.07
C VAL A 324 -8.07 -7.33 -40.84
N GLY A 325 -7.72 -6.52 -39.79
CA GLY A 325 -6.91 -6.95 -38.65
C GLY A 325 -7.69 -7.46 -37.46
N PHE A 326 -8.85 -6.86 -37.19
CA PHE A 326 -9.62 -7.07 -35.95
C PHE A 326 -10.06 -8.52 -35.70
N ALA A 327 -10.45 -9.24 -36.75
CA ALA A 327 -10.87 -10.64 -36.61
C ALA A 327 -9.70 -11.59 -36.34
N ALA A 328 -8.48 -11.25 -36.81
CA ALA A 328 -7.27 -12.04 -36.56
C ALA A 328 -6.65 -11.71 -35.20
N ASP A 329 -6.69 -10.45 -34.78
CA ASP A 329 -6.13 -9.98 -33.51
C ASP A 329 -6.99 -10.39 -32.30
N LEU A 330 -8.32 -10.41 -32.46
CA LEU A 330 -9.24 -10.95 -31.42
C LEU A 330 -9.00 -12.44 -31.17
N ALA A 331 -8.60 -13.19 -32.20
CA ALA A 331 -8.25 -14.61 -32.09
C ALA A 331 -6.92 -14.82 -31.34
N LEU A 332 -6.09 -13.79 -31.20
CA LEU A 332 -4.80 -13.80 -30.48
C LEU A 332 -4.90 -13.17 -29.08
N ALA A 333 -6.11 -12.78 -28.64
CA ALA A 333 -6.39 -12.29 -27.29
C ALA A 333 -5.39 -11.22 -26.80
N GLY A 334 -5.28 -10.12 -27.53
CA GLY A 334 -4.40 -8.98 -27.15
C GLY A 334 -2.95 -9.14 -27.54
N MET A 335 -2.63 -10.08 -28.43
CA MET A 335 -1.28 -10.25 -28.97
C MET A 335 -1.29 -9.99 -30.48
N SER A 336 -0.31 -9.24 -30.97
CA SER A 336 -0.19 -8.91 -32.39
C SER A 336 0.96 -9.63 -33.07
N LEU A 337 0.80 -9.93 -34.35
CA LEU A 337 1.80 -10.59 -35.19
C LEU A 337 2.82 -9.61 -35.80
N GLY A 338 3.09 -8.49 -35.20
CA GLY A 338 4.20 -7.59 -35.53
C GLY A 338 4.35 -7.13 -36.99
N ALA A 339 3.32 -7.35 -37.83
CA ALA A 339 3.45 -7.23 -39.29
C ALA A 339 3.09 -5.83 -39.85
N ALA A 340 2.58 -4.91 -39.05
CA ALA A 340 1.81 -3.79 -39.63
C ALA A 340 2.54 -2.46 -39.88
N THR A 341 3.82 -2.27 -39.61
CA THR A 341 4.36 -0.90 -39.66
C THR A 341 5.68 -0.66 -40.38
N ALA A 342 6.13 -1.50 -41.28
CA ALA A 342 7.33 -1.13 -42.06
C ALA A 342 7.40 -1.79 -43.46
N LEU A 343 6.40 -1.64 -44.25
CA LEU A 343 6.48 -1.94 -45.69
C LEU A 343 6.56 -0.66 -46.50
N GLY A 344 7.72 -0.04 -46.53
CA GLY A 344 7.86 1.13 -47.35
C GLY A 344 9.27 1.51 -47.79
N ALA A 345 10.30 0.97 -47.21
CA ALA A 345 11.64 1.43 -47.62
C ALA A 345 12.66 0.31 -47.48
N ALA A 346 13.09 -0.22 -48.58
CA ALA A 346 14.34 -0.98 -48.78
C ALA A 346 14.18 -2.38 -49.39
N VAL A 347 13.58 -2.49 -50.56
CA VAL A 347 13.79 -3.65 -51.44
C VAL A 347 14.72 -3.25 -52.59
N GLY A 348 15.83 -2.65 -52.28
CA GLY A 348 16.78 -2.29 -53.34
C GLY A 348 18.20 -2.19 -52.79
N GLY A 349 18.94 -3.27 -52.69
CA GLY A 349 20.36 -3.13 -52.53
C GLY A 349 21.09 -3.91 -51.45
N VAL A 350 20.75 -5.17 -51.13
CA VAL A 350 21.63 -5.99 -50.30
C VAL A 350 21.64 -7.44 -50.77
N ALA A 351 22.15 -7.68 -51.95
CA ALA A 351 22.37 -9.03 -52.48
C ALA A 351 23.82 -9.56 -52.29
N SER A 352 24.67 -8.85 -51.55
CA SER A 352 26.11 -9.19 -51.50
C SER A 352 26.72 -9.34 -50.09
N GLN A 353 25.95 -9.20 -49.02
CA GLN A 353 26.49 -9.38 -47.66
C GLN A 353 25.78 -10.56 -46.96
N GLY A 354 26.60 -11.42 -46.32
CA GLY A 354 26.22 -12.72 -45.78
C GLY A 354 24.98 -12.70 -44.85
N TRP A 355 24.29 -13.82 -44.74
CA TRP A 355 23.05 -14.07 -43.97
C TRP A 355 23.06 -13.58 -42.52
N SER A 356 24.25 -13.45 -41.92
CA SER A 356 24.42 -12.96 -40.54
C SER A 356 24.16 -11.45 -40.36
N GLN A 357 24.19 -10.68 -41.46
CA GLN A 357 24.00 -9.22 -41.43
C GLN A 357 22.59 -8.77 -41.81
N LEU A 358 21.71 -9.69 -42.18
CA LEU A 358 20.31 -9.36 -42.46
C LEU A 358 19.57 -8.91 -41.21
N PRO A 359 18.76 -7.81 -41.28
CA PRO A 359 17.91 -7.41 -40.20
C PRO A 359 17.03 -8.60 -39.75
N ARG A 360 16.91 -8.78 -38.44
CA ARG A 360 16.17 -9.92 -37.82
C ARG A 360 14.81 -10.16 -38.45
N LYS A 361 14.02 -9.10 -38.72
CA LYS A 361 12.70 -9.16 -39.36
C LYS A 361 12.75 -9.79 -40.75
N LEU A 362 13.76 -9.46 -41.54
CA LEU A 362 13.92 -9.99 -42.90
C LEU A 362 14.30 -11.47 -42.86
N ARG A 363 15.18 -11.85 -41.93
CA ARG A 363 15.60 -13.26 -41.70
C ARG A 363 14.42 -14.12 -41.28
N HIS A 364 13.60 -13.66 -40.31
CA HIS A 364 12.42 -14.38 -39.83
C HIS A 364 11.38 -14.55 -40.97
N LYS A 365 11.17 -13.52 -41.77
CA LYS A 365 10.23 -13.58 -42.91
C LYS A 365 10.66 -14.63 -43.94
N LEU A 366 11.96 -14.75 -44.21
CA LEU A 366 12.52 -15.75 -45.12
C LEU A 366 12.44 -17.16 -44.52
N GLN A 367 12.50 -17.28 -43.18
CA GLN A 367 12.40 -18.57 -42.48
C GLN A 367 10.95 -18.98 -42.17
N GLY A 368 9.95 -18.21 -42.59
CA GLY A 368 8.54 -18.50 -42.29
C GLY A 368 8.21 -18.42 -40.79
N VAL A 369 8.92 -17.57 -40.03
CA VAL A 369 8.72 -17.31 -38.62
C VAL A 369 8.03 -15.94 -38.44
N GLU A 370 7.00 -15.90 -37.66
CA GLU A 370 6.32 -14.68 -37.21
C GLU A 370 6.63 -14.39 -35.74
N GLU A 371 6.68 -13.13 -35.36
CA GLU A 371 6.93 -12.71 -33.96
C GLU A 371 5.62 -12.31 -33.31
N LEU A 372 5.22 -13.01 -32.29
CA LEU A 372 4.09 -12.63 -31.42
C LEU A 372 4.58 -11.57 -30.43
N THR A 373 3.82 -10.49 -30.27
CA THR A 373 4.11 -9.36 -29.35
C THR A 373 2.84 -8.96 -28.59
N LEU A 374 3.02 -8.30 -27.45
CA LEU A 374 1.89 -7.76 -26.67
C LEU A 374 1.38 -6.46 -27.31
N GLU A 375 0.07 -6.28 -27.30
CA GLU A 375 -0.58 -5.03 -27.73
C GLU A 375 -0.51 -3.95 -26.65
N ASP A 376 -0.65 -2.68 -27.07
CA ASP A 376 -0.67 -1.52 -26.16
C ASP A 376 -1.85 -1.58 -25.18
N ALA A 377 -2.96 -2.20 -25.55
CA ALA A 377 -4.09 -2.41 -24.65
C ALA A 377 -3.73 -3.29 -23.45
N VAL A 378 -2.95 -4.35 -23.66
CA VAL A 378 -2.46 -5.23 -22.58
C VAL A 378 -1.49 -4.46 -21.69
N LEU A 379 -0.59 -3.65 -22.27
CA LEU A 379 0.35 -2.83 -21.51
C LEU A 379 -0.37 -1.77 -20.67
N LEU A 380 -1.44 -1.18 -21.17
CA LEU A 380 -2.27 -0.22 -20.44
C LEU A 380 -2.96 -0.88 -19.25
N GLY A 381 -3.61 -2.01 -19.47
CA GLY A 381 -4.28 -2.78 -18.41
C GLY A 381 -3.30 -3.23 -17.32
N LEU A 382 -2.11 -3.70 -17.72
CA LEU A 382 -1.05 -4.10 -16.80
C LEU A 382 -0.55 -2.90 -15.96
N ALA A 383 -0.28 -1.76 -16.61
CA ALA A 383 0.14 -0.53 -15.92
C ALA A 383 -0.92 -0.06 -14.92
N GLY A 384 -2.19 0.00 -15.35
CA GLY A 384 -3.31 0.39 -14.49
C GLY A 384 -3.46 -0.50 -13.28
N SER A 385 -3.44 -1.81 -13.48
CA SER A 385 -3.58 -2.79 -12.41
C SER A 385 -2.44 -2.71 -11.39
N LEU A 386 -1.19 -2.56 -11.84
CA LEU A 386 -0.04 -2.42 -10.94
C LEU A 386 -0.03 -1.09 -10.20
N MET A 387 -0.43 0.01 -10.83
CA MET A 387 -0.53 1.31 -10.15
C MET A 387 -1.66 1.32 -9.12
N ARG A 388 -2.78 0.64 -9.38
CA ARG A 388 -3.83 0.43 -8.36
C ARG A 388 -3.31 -0.41 -7.19
N LEU A 389 -2.54 -1.47 -7.46
CA LEU A 389 -1.88 -2.24 -6.40
C LEU A 389 -0.98 -1.35 -5.52
N VAL A 390 -0.14 -0.52 -6.14
CA VAL A 390 0.72 0.44 -5.41
C VAL A 390 -0.11 1.39 -4.55
N GLY A 391 -1.16 2.00 -5.11
CA GLY A 391 -2.06 2.90 -4.38
C GLY A 391 -2.75 2.21 -3.20
N ALA A 392 -3.22 0.99 -3.40
CA ALA A 392 -3.84 0.19 -2.37
C ALA A 392 -2.86 -0.20 -1.24
N LEU A 393 -1.59 -0.50 -1.56
CA LEU A 393 -0.55 -0.76 -0.56
C LEU A 393 -0.17 0.50 0.24
N GLU A 394 -0.22 1.69 -0.38
CA GLU A 394 -0.01 2.97 0.31
C GLU A 394 -1.09 3.25 1.36
N GLN A 395 -2.33 2.83 1.09
CA GLN A 395 -3.47 3.04 1.98
C GLN A 395 -3.68 1.90 2.99
N ARG A 396 -3.02 0.76 2.81
CA ARG A 396 -3.22 -0.40 3.66
C ARG A 396 -2.42 -0.31 4.96
N GLY A 397 -3.10 -0.42 6.09
CA GLY A 397 -2.45 -0.62 7.39
C GLY A 397 -1.92 -2.06 7.54
N HIS A 398 -0.77 -2.21 8.22
CA HIS A 398 -0.15 -3.53 8.51
C HIS A 398 -0.99 -4.43 9.44
N ALA A 399 -2.07 -3.89 10.03
CA ALA A 399 -3.02 -4.65 10.85
C ALA A 399 -4.25 -5.14 10.07
N ALA A 400 -4.32 -4.88 8.75
CA ALA A 400 -5.48 -5.26 7.95
C ALA A 400 -5.55 -6.78 7.75
N THR A 401 -6.63 -7.39 8.20
CA THR A 401 -6.92 -8.83 8.02
C THR A 401 -7.87 -9.08 6.84
N LYS A 402 -8.53 -8.03 6.31
CA LYS A 402 -9.46 -8.14 5.18
C LYS A 402 -8.72 -8.16 3.84
N ARG A 403 -9.27 -8.91 2.86
CA ARG A 403 -8.76 -8.97 1.49
C ARG A 403 -8.82 -7.59 0.82
N LEU A 404 -7.80 -7.29 0.03
CA LEU A 404 -7.75 -6.08 -0.78
C LEU A 404 -8.63 -6.28 -2.01
N ALA A 405 -9.75 -5.55 -2.12
CA ALA A 405 -10.54 -5.52 -3.34
C ALA A 405 -9.99 -4.40 -4.24
N ILE A 406 -9.37 -4.77 -5.35
CA ILE A 406 -8.94 -3.82 -6.36
C ILE A 406 -10.09 -3.64 -7.34
N GLY A 407 -10.86 -2.56 -7.18
CA GLY A 407 -11.97 -2.22 -8.07
C GLY A 407 -11.49 -1.85 -9.47
N ALA A 408 -12.29 -2.14 -10.49
CA ALA A 408 -12.11 -1.59 -11.82
C ALA A 408 -12.54 -0.11 -11.82
N GLN A 409 -11.60 0.82 -11.99
CA GLN A 409 -11.90 2.24 -12.16
C GLN A 409 -11.40 2.74 -13.51
N ASP A 410 -12.30 3.36 -14.27
CA ASP A 410 -12.08 3.71 -15.68
C ASP A 410 -11.25 4.99 -15.93
N GLU A 411 -11.28 5.95 -15.03
CA GLU A 411 -10.66 7.26 -15.26
C GLU A 411 -9.13 7.27 -15.10
N GLY A 412 -8.58 6.46 -14.19
CA GLY A 412 -7.14 6.42 -13.93
C GLY A 412 -6.32 5.85 -15.09
N ASP A 413 -6.88 4.90 -15.82
CA ASP A 413 -6.17 4.24 -16.92
C ASP A 413 -5.93 5.18 -18.12
N ALA A 414 -6.81 6.14 -18.36
CA ALA A 414 -6.63 7.14 -19.41
C ALA A 414 -5.38 8.02 -19.20
N ALA A 415 -5.02 8.30 -17.94
CA ALA A 415 -3.83 9.07 -17.58
C ALA A 415 -2.52 8.31 -17.87
N LEU A 416 -2.58 7.00 -18.05
CA LEU A 416 -1.42 6.14 -18.35
C LEU A 416 -1.14 6.00 -19.86
N ARG A 417 -1.98 6.56 -20.75
CA ARG A 417 -1.73 6.56 -22.20
C ARG A 417 -0.33 7.07 -22.60
N PRO A 418 0.15 8.22 -22.08
CA PRO A 418 1.48 8.72 -22.41
C PRO A 418 2.58 7.73 -21.99
N VAL A 419 2.37 6.99 -20.90
CA VAL A 419 3.31 5.96 -20.43
C VAL A 419 3.41 4.84 -21.46
N VAL A 420 2.26 4.32 -21.94
CA VAL A 420 2.24 3.25 -22.94
C VAL A 420 2.86 3.70 -24.27
N GLN A 421 2.56 4.92 -24.73
CA GLN A 421 3.18 5.48 -25.93
C GLN A 421 4.71 5.61 -25.79
N ALA A 422 5.19 5.97 -24.60
CA ALA A 422 6.60 6.11 -24.32
C ALA A 422 7.36 4.76 -24.30
N LEU A 423 6.65 3.61 -24.26
CA LEU A 423 7.21 2.26 -24.36
C LEU A 423 7.60 1.85 -25.80
N ALA A 424 7.22 2.61 -26.81
CA ALA A 424 7.49 2.27 -28.22
C ALA A 424 8.96 1.89 -28.50
N PRO A 425 10.00 2.54 -27.94
CA PRO A 425 11.40 2.12 -28.13
C PRO A 425 11.70 0.71 -27.63
N ALA A 426 11.02 0.24 -26.58
CA ALA A 426 11.22 -1.11 -26.02
C ALA A 426 10.93 -2.20 -27.05
N ARG A 427 10.00 -1.94 -27.98
CA ARG A 427 9.69 -2.87 -29.08
C ARG A 427 10.87 -3.09 -30.04
N GLY A 428 11.89 -2.22 -29.98
CA GLY A 428 13.14 -2.35 -30.77
C GLY A 428 14.27 -3.11 -30.06
N PHE A 429 14.16 -3.37 -28.77
CA PHE A 429 15.22 -4.02 -28.01
C PHE A 429 15.39 -5.51 -28.38
N ALA A 430 16.61 -6.03 -28.21
CA ALA A 430 16.86 -7.46 -28.37
C ALA A 430 16.02 -8.25 -27.36
N PRO A 431 15.58 -9.49 -27.68
CA PRO A 431 14.95 -10.35 -26.70
C PRO A 431 15.83 -10.52 -25.47
N ASP A 432 15.24 -10.52 -24.29
CA ASP A 432 15.98 -10.78 -23.05
C ASP A 432 16.49 -12.22 -23.05
N ALA A 433 17.72 -12.42 -22.60
CA ALA A 433 18.34 -13.75 -22.51
C ALA A 433 17.82 -14.58 -21.32
N GLY A 434 16.63 -14.25 -20.77
CA GLY A 434 15.96 -15.03 -19.71
C GLY A 434 16.44 -14.72 -18.28
N GLY A 435 17.14 -13.61 -18.05
CA GLY A 435 17.50 -13.15 -16.70
C GLY A 435 16.30 -12.55 -15.94
N PRO A 436 16.35 -12.49 -14.59
CA PRO A 436 15.30 -11.86 -13.80
C PRO A 436 15.11 -10.39 -14.20
N VAL A 437 13.86 -9.93 -14.35
CA VAL A 437 13.51 -8.53 -14.73
C VAL A 437 14.11 -7.52 -13.75
N LEU A 438 14.34 -7.95 -12.53
CA LEU A 438 14.83 -7.13 -11.42
C LEU A 438 16.38 -7.17 -11.31
N ALA A 439 17.09 -7.90 -12.19
CA ALA A 439 18.55 -7.97 -12.14
C ALA A 439 19.18 -6.60 -12.41
N ALA A 440 20.21 -6.28 -11.67
CA ALA A 440 20.91 -4.99 -11.71
C ALA A 440 21.65 -4.69 -13.02
N SER A 441 21.75 -5.64 -13.94
CA SER A 441 22.49 -5.51 -15.22
C SER A 441 21.55 -5.43 -16.42
N LEU A 442 20.69 -4.42 -16.46
CA LEU A 442 19.97 -4.09 -17.68
C LEU A 442 20.90 -3.38 -18.67
N ASP A 443 20.68 -3.63 -19.98
CA ASP A 443 21.25 -2.80 -21.03
C ASP A 443 20.97 -1.31 -20.71
N ALA A 444 21.98 -0.44 -20.82
CA ALA A 444 21.87 0.99 -20.50
C ALA A 444 20.67 1.68 -21.17
N ARG A 445 20.26 1.21 -22.36
CA ARG A 445 19.07 1.73 -23.06
C ARG A 445 17.76 1.34 -22.37
N ARG A 446 17.69 0.13 -21.82
CA ARG A 446 16.53 -0.35 -21.07
C ARG A 446 16.40 0.38 -19.74
N GLU A 447 17.53 0.59 -19.06
CA GLU A 447 17.56 1.31 -17.80
C GLU A 447 17.11 2.76 -17.99
N ALA A 448 17.68 3.49 -18.95
CA ALA A 448 17.28 4.87 -19.26
C ALA A 448 15.79 4.99 -19.63
N LEU A 449 15.25 3.99 -20.37
CA LEU A 449 13.83 3.96 -20.68
C LEU A 449 12.99 3.70 -19.40
N SER A 450 13.41 2.76 -18.57
CA SER A 450 12.73 2.42 -17.31
C SER A 450 12.70 3.61 -16.36
N GLU A 451 13.79 4.35 -16.21
CA GLU A 451 13.85 5.58 -15.40
C GLU A 451 12.87 6.64 -15.92
N ARG A 452 12.83 6.84 -17.25
CA ARG A 452 11.87 7.78 -17.87
C ARG A 452 10.43 7.37 -17.61
N ILE A 453 10.10 6.08 -17.77
CA ILE A 453 8.76 5.53 -17.52
C ILE A 453 8.40 5.66 -16.02
N ALA A 454 9.32 5.33 -15.12
CA ALA A 454 9.12 5.51 -13.67
C ALA A 454 8.79 6.96 -13.31
N GLY A 455 9.55 7.92 -13.88
CA GLY A 455 9.25 9.35 -13.70
C GLY A 455 7.88 9.78 -14.24
N MET A 456 7.37 9.14 -15.28
CA MET A 456 6.01 9.38 -15.78
C MET A 456 4.94 8.78 -14.87
N LEU A 457 5.15 7.55 -14.36
CA LEU A 457 4.26 6.87 -13.42
C LEU A 457 4.12 7.65 -12.12
N LEU A 458 5.20 8.24 -11.61
CA LEU A 458 5.16 9.07 -10.39
C LEU A 458 4.33 10.34 -10.54
N ARG A 459 4.22 10.88 -11.77
CA ARG A 459 3.42 12.07 -12.06
C ARG A 459 1.97 11.75 -12.43
N ALA A 460 1.68 10.51 -12.76
CA ALA A 460 0.31 10.09 -13.03
C ALA A 460 -0.51 10.14 -11.73
N PRO A 461 -1.76 10.63 -11.79
CA PRO A 461 -2.63 10.57 -10.62
C PRO A 461 -2.83 9.10 -10.24
N VAL A 462 -2.47 8.75 -9.02
CA VAL A 462 -2.82 7.45 -8.45
C VAL A 462 -4.31 7.51 -8.16
N ALA A 463 -5.10 6.72 -8.87
CA ALA A 463 -6.52 6.59 -8.55
C ALA A 463 -6.63 6.18 -7.08
N ALA A 464 -7.33 6.97 -6.28
CA ALA A 464 -7.67 6.58 -4.92
C ALA A 464 -8.51 5.30 -5.00
N ALA A 465 -8.09 4.25 -4.31
CA ALA A 465 -8.79 2.97 -4.24
C ALA A 465 -10.08 3.10 -3.45
#